data_348a5066a21dc2abbd665773a34ab536
#
_entry.id   348a5066a21dc2abbd665773a34ab536
#
_cell.length_a   1.000
_cell.length_b   1.000
_cell.length_c   1.000
_cell.angle_alpha   90.00
_cell.angle_beta   90.00
_cell.angle_gamma   90.00
#
_symmetry.space_group_name_H-M   'P 1'
#
loop_
_entity.id
_entity.type
_entity.pdbx_description
1 polymer ?
#
loop_
_entity_poly.entity_id
_entity_poly.type
_entity_poly.pdbx_seq_one_letter_code
_entity_poly.pdbx_strand_id
1 'polypeptide(L)'
;ASKTFDNSTSCSSENAVILIDDVYDAAMEALVRAGGYRTSPKEKSQIETHLWIDGNLNPDLIARDSAVFARTAGLSDAAEKALFFMVEESQFSADSRFADEKLSLVLTVYRARDFDDAIAIIQGILGVQGRGHSCGIHTGNPEHAKRLAEQIDVVRVLVNQAHTFGNGGSFDNGLNFTLSMGCGTWGGNSISENLSYRHFINVTHLSTTVEEDRPSEEDLFGPYWAKYGK
;
A
#
# COMPACT_ATOMS: atom_id res chain seq x y z
N ALA A 1 0.15 -12.54 -8.37
CA ALA A 1 1.30 -13.11 -7.64
C ALA A 1 1.42 -12.50 -6.23
N SER A 2 1.54 -11.19 -6.12
CA SER A 2 1.76 -10.50 -4.82
C SER A 2 0.60 -10.71 -3.84
N LYS A 3 -0.65 -10.45 -4.25
CA LYS A 3 -1.84 -10.65 -3.41
C LYS A 3 -2.00 -12.08 -2.87
N THR A 4 -1.58 -13.08 -3.62
CA THR A 4 -1.76 -14.50 -3.25
C THR A 4 -0.53 -15.11 -2.55
N PHE A 5 0.53 -14.32 -2.38
CA PHE A 5 1.72 -14.78 -1.67
C PHE A 5 1.38 -14.98 -0.18
N ASP A 6 1.71 -16.17 0.32
CA ASP A 6 1.49 -16.56 1.71
C ASP A 6 0.06 -16.24 2.22
N ASN A 7 -0.93 -16.54 1.39
CA ASN A 7 -2.35 -16.26 1.66
C ASN A 7 -2.62 -14.81 2.10
N SER A 8 -1.79 -13.87 1.62
CA SER A 8 -1.92 -12.44 1.96
C SER A 8 -1.63 -12.11 3.43
N THR A 9 -0.84 -12.91 4.11
CA THR A 9 -0.45 -12.68 5.51
C THR A 9 0.57 -11.55 5.63
N SER A 10 1.39 -11.34 4.59
CA SER A 10 2.35 -10.24 4.57
C SER A 10 1.64 -8.89 4.64
N CYS A 11 2.09 -8.02 5.54
CA CYS A 11 1.66 -6.62 5.59
C CYS A 11 1.94 -5.84 4.28
N SER A 12 2.82 -6.37 3.42
CA SER A 12 3.12 -5.84 2.08
C SER A 12 2.18 -6.37 1.00
N SER A 13 1.21 -7.24 1.32
CA SER A 13 0.22 -7.70 0.36
C SER A 13 -0.77 -6.58 0.05
N GLU A 14 -1.20 -6.49 -1.20
CA GLU A 14 -2.17 -5.49 -1.62
C GLU A 14 -3.48 -5.66 -0.84
N ASN A 15 -3.80 -4.67 -0.03
CA ASN A 15 -5.03 -4.64 0.75
C ASN A 15 -6.20 -4.08 -0.05
N ALA A 16 -5.89 -3.13 -0.92
CA ALA A 16 -6.82 -2.51 -1.85
C ALA A 16 -6.15 -2.23 -3.20
N VAL A 17 -6.97 -2.11 -4.24
CA VAL A 17 -6.60 -1.57 -5.54
C VAL A 17 -7.58 -0.47 -5.93
N ILE A 18 -7.05 0.65 -6.41
CA ILE A 18 -7.83 1.77 -6.93
C ILE A 18 -7.65 1.76 -8.46
N LEU A 19 -8.73 1.63 -9.19
CA LEU A 19 -8.76 1.57 -10.64
C LEU A 19 -9.42 2.85 -11.17
N ILE A 20 -8.70 3.59 -12.02
CA ILE A 20 -9.29 4.76 -12.69
C ILE A 20 -10.26 4.33 -13.79
N ASP A 21 -11.27 5.16 -14.04
CA ASP A 21 -12.39 4.85 -14.96
C ASP A 21 -11.94 4.34 -16.33
N ASP A 22 -10.93 4.97 -16.92
CA ASP A 22 -10.42 4.63 -18.25
C ASP A 22 -9.95 3.18 -18.40
N VAL A 23 -9.51 2.56 -17.31
CA VAL A 23 -8.99 1.19 -17.32
C VAL A 23 -9.80 0.22 -16.46
N TYR A 24 -10.86 0.69 -15.81
CA TYR A 24 -11.59 -0.07 -14.79
C TYR A 24 -12.06 -1.43 -15.31
N ASP A 25 -12.82 -1.46 -16.39
CA ASP A 25 -13.40 -2.70 -16.89
C ASP A 25 -12.32 -3.68 -17.38
N ALA A 26 -11.33 -3.18 -18.11
CA ALA A 26 -10.21 -4.00 -18.59
C ALA A 26 -9.36 -4.57 -17.44
N ALA A 27 -9.15 -3.78 -16.38
CA ALA A 27 -8.43 -4.22 -15.19
C ALA A 27 -9.24 -5.26 -14.39
N MET A 28 -10.55 -5.06 -14.22
CA MET A 28 -11.43 -6.02 -13.57
C MET A 28 -11.45 -7.37 -14.30
N GLU A 29 -11.54 -7.36 -15.63
CA GLU A 29 -11.44 -8.59 -16.42
C GLU A 29 -10.06 -9.25 -16.28
N ALA A 30 -8.98 -8.47 -16.26
CA ALA A 30 -7.63 -9.00 -16.07
C ALA A 30 -7.47 -9.64 -14.67
N LEU A 31 -8.03 -9.05 -13.63
CA LEU A 31 -8.04 -9.62 -12.28
C LEU A 31 -8.84 -10.93 -12.21
N VAL A 32 -9.99 -11.03 -12.92
CA VAL A 32 -10.75 -12.29 -13.05
C VAL A 32 -9.91 -13.34 -13.76
N ARG A 33 -9.29 -13.00 -14.90
CA ARG A 33 -8.38 -13.93 -15.62
C ARG A 33 -7.20 -14.39 -14.75
N ALA A 34 -6.77 -13.57 -13.82
CA ALA A 34 -5.70 -13.90 -12.85
C ALA A 34 -6.19 -14.76 -11.66
N GLY A 35 -7.45 -15.21 -11.68
CA GLY A 35 -8.03 -16.07 -10.66
C GLY A 35 -8.83 -15.33 -9.58
N GLY A 36 -9.10 -14.04 -9.75
CA GLY A 36 -9.96 -13.26 -8.85
C GLY A 36 -11.43 -13.62 -9.00
N TYR A 37 -12.11 -13.73 -7.88
CA TYR A 37 -13.57 -13.93 -7.82
C TYR A 37 -14.26 -12.61 -7.46
N ARG A 38 -15.14 -12.12 -8.34
CA ARG A 38 -15.92 -10.91 -8.09
C ARG A 38 -17.12 -11.25 -7.21
N THR A 39 -17.11 -10.75 -6.00
CA THR A 39 -18.18 -11.04 -5.03
C THR A 39 -19.46 -10.28 -5.36
N SER A 40 -20.60 -10.93 -5.12
CA SER A 40 -21.91 -10.28 -5.13
C SER A 40 -22.10 -9.41 -3.87
N PRO A 41 -23.07 -8.48 -3.85
CA PRO A 41 -23.41 -7.70 -2.66
C PRO A 41 -23.73 -8.58 -1.43
N LYS A 42 -24.38 -9.72 -1.64
CA LYS A 42 -24.66 -10.69 -0.59
C LYS A 42 -23.37 -11.28 -0.01
N GLU A 43 -22.46 -11.71 -0.88
CA GLU A 43 -21.18 -12.29 -0.47
C GLU A 43 -20.28 -11.26 0.19
N LYS A 44 -20.32 -9.99 -0.26
CA LYS A 44 -19.66 -8.87 0.45
C LYS A 44 -20.11 -8.81 1.90
N SER A 45 -21.42 -8.83 2.16
CA SER A 45 -21.96 -8.82 3.54
C SER A 45 -21.58 -10.07 4.33
N GLN A 46 -21.52 -11.23 3.68
CA GLN A 46 -21.05 -12.48 4.30
C GLN A 46 -19.57 -12.37 4.71
N ILE A 47 -18.72 -11.86 3.82
CA ILE A 47 -17.28 -11.61 4.11
C ILE A 47 -17.18 -10.65 5.30
N GLU A 48 -17.89 -9.52 5.28
CA GLU A 48 -17.85 -8.54 6.36
C GLU A 48 -18.22 -9.16 7.72
N THR A 49 -19.30 -9.92 7.77
CA THR A 49 -19.79 -10.54 9.01
C THR A 49 -18.83 -11.59 9.57
N HIS A 50 -18.13 -12.34 8.70
CA HIS A 50 -17.27 -13.44 9.15
C HIS A 50 -15.83 -13.03 9.35
N LEU A 51 -15.33 -12.07 8.57
CA LEU A 51 -13.94 -11.61 8.66
C LEU A 51 -13.70 -10.70 9.88
N TRP A 52 -14.71 -9.98 10.34
CA TRP A 52 -14.62 -9.15 11.54
C TRP A 52 -15.62 -9.59 12.60
N ILE A 53 -15.11 -9.98 13.77
CA ILE A 53 -15.89 -10.37 14.94
C ILE A 53 -15.59 -9.37 16.06
N ASP A 54 -16.63 -8.76 16.63
CA ASP A 54 -16.51 -7.78 17.71
C ASP A 54 -15.48 -6.66 17.42
N GLY A 55 -15.40 -6.25 16.16
CA GLY A 55 -14.52 -5.19 15.70
C GLY A 55 -13.08 -5.62 15.41
N ASN A 56 -12.72 -6.88 15.60
CA ASN A 56 -11.39 -7.43 15.34
C ASN A 56 -11.41 -8.42 14.18
N LEU A 57 -10.27 -8.59 13.50
CA LEU A 57 -10.13 -9.65 12.50
C LEU A 57 -10.33 -11.03 13.14
N ASN A 58 -11.11 -11.86 12.46
CA ASN A 58 -11.36 -13.23 12.87
C ASN A 58 -10.11 -14.11 12.67
N PRO A 59 -9.47 -14.63 13.74
CA PRO A 59 -8.28 -15.46 13.64
C PRO A 59 -8.46 -16.72 12.77
N ASP A 60 -9.70 -17.22 12.65
CA ASP A 60 -10.00 -18.40 11.85
C ASP A 60 -9.98 -18.14 10.35
N LEU A 61 -9.99 -16.87 9.93
CA LEU A 61 -9.95 -16.44 8.52
C LEU A 61 -8.65 -15.74 8.10
N ILE A 62 -7.79 -15.39 9.04
CA ILE A 62 -6.46 -14.83 8.73
C ILE A 62 -5.59 -15.91 8.08
N ALA A 63 -4.93 -15.57 6.98
CA ALA A 63 -3.98 -16.43 6.29
C ALA A 63 -4.54 -17.77 5.78
N ARG A 64 -5.84 -17.88 5.59
CA ARG A 64 -6.46 -19.13 5.12
C ARG A 64 -6.47 -19.24 3.61
N ASP A 65 -6.37 -20.49 3.16
CA ASP A 65 -6.59 -20.83 1.75
C ASP A 65 -7.99 -20.38 1.31
N SER A 66 -8.11 -19.98 0.05
CA SER A 66 -9.35 -19.44 -0.51
C SER A 66 -10.54 -20.38 -0.33
N ALA A 67 -10.36 -21.70 -0.51
CA ALA A 67 -11.41 -22.68 -0.32
C ALA A 67 -11.90 -22.77 1.14
N VAL A 68 -10.96 -22.67 2.10
CA VAL A 68 -11.32 -22.64 3.54
C VAL A 68 -12.05 -21.34 3.86
N PHE A 69 -11.54 -20.22 3.40
CA PHE A 69 -12.15 -18.91 3.58
C PHE A 69 -13.59 -18.89 3.00
N ALA A 70 -13.76 -19.33 1.74
CA ALA A 70 -15.04 -19.32 1.06
C ALA A 70 -16.09 -20.16 1.80
N ARG A 71 -15.74 -21.36 2.23
CA ARG A 71 -16.67 -22.22 3.01
C ARG A 71 -17.04 -21.61 4.35
N THR A 72 -16.06 -21.08 5.09
CA THR A 72 -16.30 -20.49 6.41
C THR A 72 -17.15 -19.24 6.31
N ALA A 73 -16.93 -18.40 5.28
CA ALA A 73 -17.72 -17.19 5.03
C ALA A 73 -19.06 -17.49 4.31
N GLY A 74 -19.35 -18.73 3.96
CA GLY A 74 -20.60 -19.14 3.31
C GLY A 74 -20.74 -18.62 1.88
N LEU A 75 -19.62 -18.45 1.17
CA LEU A 75 -19.61 -18.02 -0.22
C LEU A 75 -20.03 -19.17 -1.17
N SER A 76 -20.22 -18.85 -2.44
CA SER A 76 -20.61 -19.85 -3.45
C SER A 76 -19.50 -20.85 -3.76
N ASP A 77 -19.85 -22.02 -4.30
CA ASP A 77 -18.90 -23.06 -4.75
C ASP A 77 -17.91 -22.52 -5.81
N ALA A 78 -18.29 -21.51 -6.58
CA ALA A 78 -17.41 -20.87 -7.54
C ALA A 78 -16.30 -20.07 -6.82
N ALA A 79 -16.58 -19.49 -5.66
CA ALA A 79 -15.63 -18.77 -4.87
C ALA A 79 -14.55 -19.71 -4.27
N GLU A 80 -14.89 -20.97 -3.96
CA GLU A 80 -13.92 -21.94 -3.43
C GLU A 80 -12.74 -22.23 -4.38
N LYS A 81 -12.94 -21.99 -5.69
CA LYS A 81 -11.95 -22.23 -6.74
C LYS A 81 -11.10 -20.99 -7.05
N ALA A 82 -11.44 -19.86 -6.47
CA ALA A 82 -10.74 -18.60 -6.70
C ALA A 82 -9.38 -18.58 -6.02
N LEU A 83 -8.49 -17.74 -6.52
CA LEU A 83 -7.21 -17.44 -5.86
C LEU A 83 -7.35 -16.30 -4.84
N PHE A 84 -8.27 -15.37 -5.07
CA PHE A 84 -8.57 -14.24 -4.19
C PHE A 84 -9.97 -13.69 -4.47
N PHE A 85 -10.50 -12.91 -3.53
CA PHE A 85 -11.86 -12.36 -3.60
C PHE A 85 -11.80 -10.85 -3.82
N MET A 86 -12.51 -10.36 -4.84
CA MET A 86 -12.62 -8.94 -5.17
C MET A 86 -13.92 -8.39 -4.60
N VAL A 87 -13.80 -7.46 -3.65
CA VAL A 87 -14.92 -6.77 -3.03
C VAL A 87 -14.95 -5.33 -3.53
N GLU A 88 -15.95 -4.97 -4.31
CA GLU A 88 -16.15 -3.58 -4.73
C GLU A 88 -16.65 -2.73 -3.57
N GLU A 89 -16.02 -1.57 -3.36
CA GLU A 89 -16.32 -0.66 -2.28
C GLU A 89 -16.24 0.80 -2.77
N SER A 90 -17.10 1.64 -2.22
CA SER A 90 -17.10 3.08 -2.49
C SER A 90 -16.74 3.92 -1.25
N GLN A 91 -16.79 3.33 -0.07
CA GLN A 91 -16.45 3.99 1.19
C GLN A 91 -14.98 3.74 1.52
N PHE A 92 -14.22 4.81 1.68
CA PHE A 92 -12.78 4.77 2.00
C PHE A 92 -12.45 5.52 3.29
N SER A 93 -13.34 5.42 4.26
CA SER A 93 -13.23 5.98 5.62
C SER A 93 -13.41 4.88 6.66
N ALA A 94 -13.32 5.25 7.93
CA ALA A 94 -13.57 4.33 9.06
C ALA A 94 -15.00 3.73 9.10
N ASP A 95 -15.90 4.23 8.26
CA ASP A 95 -17.26 3.70 8.15
C ASP A 95 -17.31 2.38 7.36
N SER A 96 -16.25 2.05 6.60
CA SER A 96 -16.13 0.78 5.89
C SER A 96 -15.01 -0.08 6.45
N ARG A 97 -15.35 -1.28 6.90
CA ARG A 97 -14.36 -2.29 7.30
C ARG A 97 -13.43 -2.70 6.16
N PHE A 98 -13.87 -2.59 4.91
CA PHE A 98 -13.06 -2.95 3.74
C PHE A 98 -11.93 -1.95 3.46
N ALA A 99 -11.94 -0.76 4.07
CA ALA A 99 -10.81 0.15 4.05
C ALA A 99 -9.68 -0.29 5.02
N ASP A 100 -10.02 -1.17 5.95
CA ASP A 100 -9.12 -1.69 6.97
C ASP A 100 -8.20 -2.82 6.45
N GLU A 101 -7.15 -3.18 7.20
CA GLU A 101 -6.29 -4.33 6.91
C GLU A 101 -7.07 -5.63 7.06
N LYS A 102 -6.83 -6.59 6.16
CA LYS A 102 -7.63 -7.82 6.10
C LYS A 102 -6.84 -9.12 6.34
N LEU A 103 -5.52 -9.09 6.21
CA LEU A 103 -4.61 -10.25 6.38
C LEU A 103 -5.17 -11.55 5.77
N SER A 104 -5.80 -11.41 4.60
CA SER A 104 -6.54 -12.48 3.92
C SER A 104 -6.58 -12.24 2.41
N LEU A 105 -7.04 -13.22 1.66
CA LEU A 105 -7.18 -13.15 0.20
C LEU A 105 -8.28 -12.20 -0.28
N VAL A 106 -8.84 -11.36 0.58
CA VAL A 106 -9.81 -10.33 0.21
C VAL A 106 -9.07 -9.08 -0.30
N LEU A 107 -9.37 -8.68 -1.53
CA LEU A 107 -8.88 -7.46 -2.19
C LEU A 107 -10.05 -6.49 -2.33
N THR A 108 -9.96 -5.33 -1.70
CA THR A 108 -10.94 -4.26 -1.91
C THR A 108 -10.64 -3.55 -3.23
N VAL A 109 -11.67 -3.35 -4.03
CA VAL A 109 -11.57 -2.65 -5.32
C VAL A 109 -12.33 -1.34 -5.24
N TYR A 110 -11.62 -0.25 -5.41
CA TYR A 110 -12.18 1.10 -5.51
C TYR A 110 -12.15 1.56 -6.96
N ARG A 111 -13.15 2.33 -7.34
CA ARG A 111 -13.22 2.99 -8.63
C ARG A 111 -12.96 4.48 -8.45
N ALA A 112 -12.00 5.03 -9.17
CA ALA A 112 -11.68 6.45 -9.20
C ALA A 112 -12.00 7.04 -10.57
N ARG A 113 -12.51 8.27 -10.60
CA ARG A 113 -12.81 8.99 -11.85
C ARG A 113 -11.53 9.29 -12.64
N ASP A 114 -10.49 9.68 -11.92
CA ASP A 114 -9.22 10.11 -12.47
C ASP A 114 -8.09 9.92 -11.43
N PHE A 115 -6.89 10.38 -11.76
CA PHE A 115 -5.72 10.25 -10.90
C PHE A 115 -5.83 11.06 -9.59
N ASP A 116 -6.48 12.24 -9.63
CA ASP A 116 -6.66 13.06 -8.43
C ASP A 116 -7.64 12.42 -7.45
N ASP A 117 -8.71 11.86 -7.98
CA ASP A 117 -9.68 11.08 -7.20
C ASP A 117 -9.02 9.83 -6.59
N ALA A 118 -8.14 9.15 -7.34
CA ALA A 118 -7.38 8.03 -6.82
C ALA A 118 -6.48 8.41 -5.64
N ILE A 119 -5.80 9.56 -5.71
CA ILE A 119 -5.01 10.09 -4.59
C ILE A 119 -5.88 10.37 -3.38
N ALA A 120 -7.06 10.98 -3.56
CA ALA A 120 -7.98 11.26 -2.46
C ALA A 120 -8.46 9.96 -1.78
N ILE A 121 -8.77 8.91 -2.55
CA ILE A 121 -9.12 7.59 -2.04
C ILE A 121 -7.96 7.00 -1.23
N ILE A 122 -6.71 7.05 -1.75
CA ILE A 122 -5.52 6.57 -1.04
C ILE A 122 -5.36 7.29 0.30
N GLN A 123 -5.46 8.61 0.31
CA GLN A 123 -5.33 9.41 1.53
C GLN A 123 -6.42 9.05 2.56
N GLY A 124 -7.64 8.81 2.11
CA GLY A 124 -8.72 8.33 2.96
C GLY A 124 -8.43 6.99 3.59
N ILE A 125 -7.99 6.00 2.81
CA ILE A 125 -7.62 4.65 3.28
C ILE A 125 -6.45 4.74 4.28
N LEU A 126 -5.40 5.51 3.97
CA LEU A 126 -4.27 5.72 4.88
C LEU A 126 -4.69 6.38 6.19
N GLY A 127 -5.76 7.18 6.17
CA GLY A 127 -6.35 7.79 7.36
C GLY A 127 -7.05 6.78 8.29
N VAL A 128 -7.47 5.62 7.78
CA VAL A 128 -8.12 4.55 8.56
C VAL A 128 -7.10 3.70 9.28
N GLN A 129 -6.19 3.08 8.54
CA GLN A 129 -5.22 2.11 9.07
C GLN A 129 -3.94 2.72 9.63
N GLY A 130 -3.69 3.95 9.30
CA GLY A 130 -2.43 4.60 9.59
C GLY A 130 -1.52 4.69 8.37
N ARG A 131 -0.58 5.60 8.48
CA ARG A 131 0.33 6.01 7.43
C ARG A 131 1.67 5.31 7.57
N GLY A 132 2.49 5.41 6.54
CA GLY A 132 3.90 5.08 6.62
C GLY A 132 4.34 3.84 5.86
N HIS A 133 3.50 2.84 5.65
CA HIS A 133 3.99 1.57 5.10
C HIS A 133 4.41 1.69 3.63
N SER A 134 3.50 1.65 2.69
CA SER A 134 3.82 1.65 1.26
C SER A 134 2.58 1.81 0.38
N CYS A 135 2.79 2.27 -0.84
CA CYS A 135 1.80 2.33 -1.90
C CYS A 135 2.41 1.85 -3.22
N GLY A 136 1.65 1.17 -4.06
CA GLY A 136 2.05 0.78 -5.40
C GLY A 136 1.34 1.62 -6.45
N ILE A 137 2.00 1.84 -7.59
CA ILE A 137 1.39 2.43 -8.77
C ILE A 137 1.82 1.66 -10.02
N HIS A 138 0.85 1.35 -10.87
CA HIS A 138 1.09 0.83 -12.21
C HIS A 138 0.75 1.92 -13.22
N THR A 139 1.75 2.46 -13.89
CA THR A 139 1.60 3.60 -14.80
C THR A 139 2.68 3.60 -15.88
N GLY A 140 2.34 4.12 -17.06
CA GLY A 140 3.30 4.46 -18.10
C GLY A 140 3.81 5.92 -18.00
N ASN A 141 3.25 6.73 -17.08
CA ASN A 141 3.62 8.12 -16.91
C ASN A 141 4.45 8.32 -15.62
N PRO A 142 5.77 8.60 -15.72
CA PRO A 142 6.62 8.77 -14.55
C PRO A 142 6.22 9.96 -13.66
N GLU A 143 5.59 10.99 -14.22
CA GLU A 143 5.11 12.14 -13.43
C GLU A 143 3.98 11.77 -12.49
N HIS A 144 3.15 10.77 -12.83
CA HIS A 144 2.15 10.25 -11.89
C HIS A 144 2.81 9.57 -10.68
N ALA A 145 3.87 8.80 -10.89
CA ALA A 145 4.59 8.16 -9.80
C ALA A 145 5.26 9.18 -8.86
N LYS A 146 5.91 10.20 -9.44
CA LYS A 146 6.51 11.30 -8.69
C LYS A 146 5.46 12.07 -7.89
N ARG A 147 4.38 12.49 -8.54
CA ARG A 147 3.30 13.23 -7.90
C ARG A 147 2.63 12.42 -6.78
N LEU A 148 2.44 11.11 -6.97
CA LEU A 148 1.93 10.23 -5.91
C LEU A 148 2.86 10.24 -4.71
N ALA A 149 4.18 10.08 -4.91
CA ALA A 149 5.16 10.07 -3.84
C ALA A 149 5.23 11.40 -3.07
N GLU A 150 4.93 12.52 -3.73
CA GLU A 150 4.89 13.86 -3.09
C GLU A 150 3.63 14.12 -2.27
N GLN A 151 2.56 13.36 -2.49
CA GLN A 151 1.23 13.65 -1.91
C GLN A 151 0.74 12.63 -0.88
N ILE A 152 1.45 11.51 -0.69
CA ILE A 152 1.03 10.49 0.27
C ILE A 152 2.10 10.23 1.33
N ASP A 153 1.64 9.94 2.55
CA ASP A 153 2.50 9.74 3.72
C ASP A 153 2.89 8.28 3.86
N VAL A 154 3.76 7.79 2.98
CA VAL A 154 4.34 6.45 3.02
C VAL A 154 5.83 6.49 2.72
N VAL A 155 6.59 5.56 3.25
CA VAL A 155 8.05 5.51 3.04
C VAL A 155 8.46 4.85 1.73
N ARG A 156 7.54 4.15 1.05
CA ARG A 156 7.82 3.45 -0.22
C ARG A 156 6.69 3.65 -1.21
N VAL A 157 7.03 4.11 -2.40
CA VAL A 157 6.16 4.06 -3.57
C VAL A 157 6.78 3.11 -4.58
N LEU A 158 6.11 2.01 -4.87
CA LEU A 158 6.59 0.98 -5.80
C LEU A 158 5.96 1.18 -7.17
N VAL A 159 6.80 1.35 -8.19
CA VAL A 159 6.35 1.63 -9.55
C VAL A 159 6.47 0.38 -10.40
N ASN A 160 5.34 -0.08 -10.97
CA ASN A 160 5.27 -1.23 -11.89
C ASN A 160 5.90 -2.52 -11.34
N GLN A 161 5.73 -2.78 -10.05
CA GLN A 161 6.27 -3.95 -9.36
C GLN A 161 5.17 -4.70 -8.61
N ALA A 162 5.34 -6.00 -8.43
CA ALA A 162 4.53 -6.78 -7.49
C ALA A 162 4.83 -6.33 -6.05
N HIS A 163 3.83 -5.84 -5.34
CA HIS A 163 4.01 -5.03 -4.13
C HIS A 163 4.74 -5.77 -3.00
N THR A 164 4.30 -6.99 -2.67
CA THR A 164 4.94 -7.82 -1.63
C THR A 164 6.43 -8.04 -1.90
N PHE A 165 6.78 -8.36 -3.13
CA PHE A 165 8.17 -8.65 -3.49
C PHE A 165 9.00 -7.36 -3.58
N GLY A 166 8.44 -6.29 -4.16
CA GLY A 166 9.14 -5.01 -4.27
C GLY A 166 9.46 -4.37 -2.92
N ASN A 167 8.54 -4.44 -1.95
CA ASN A 167 8.74 -3.88 -0.61
C ASN A 167 9.90 -4.54 0.15
N GLY A 168 10.05 -5.84 0.03
CA GLY A 168 11.12 -6.60 0.69
C GLY A 168 12.51 -6.41 0.07
N GLY A 169 12.60 -5.61 -0.99
CA GLY A 169 13.79 -5.49 -1.82
C GLY A 169 13.88 -6.58 -2.87
N SER A 170 14.43 -6.27 -4.03
CA SER A 170 14.64 -7.22 -5.10
C SER A 170 15.92 -6.89 -5.87
N PHE A 171 16.37 -7.79 -6.76
CA PHE A 171 17.58 -7.58 -7.56
C PHE A 171 17.41 -6.50 -8.64
N ASP A 172 16.19 -6.08 -8.91
CA ASP A 172 15.81 -5.10 -9.94
C ASP A 172 15.22 -3.80 -9.36
N ASN A 173 15.27 -3.61 -8.03
CA ASN A 173 14.96 -2.32 -7.39
C ASN A 173 16.07 -1.91 -6.41
N GLY A 174 16.10 -0.64 -6.02
CA GLY A 174 17.17 -0.10 -5.17
C GLY A 174 16.99 -0.32 -3.67
N LEU A 175 16.00 -1.08 -3.23
CA LEU A 175 15.73 -1.32 -1.81
C LEU A 175 16.59 -2.47 -1.26
N ASN A 176 17.07 -2.34 -0.04
CA ASN A 176 17.76 -3.43 0.66
C ASN A 176 16.80 -4.61 0.89
N PHE A 177 17.32 -5.84 0.77
CA PHE A 177 16.57 -7.04 1.14
C PHE A 177 16.29 -7.06 2.64
N THR A 178 15.02 -7.25 3.01
CA THR A 178 14.60 -7.38 4.41
C THR A 178 13.20 -7.98 4.53
N LEU A 179 12.93 -8.58 5.69
CA LEU A 179 11.58 -8.90 6.14
C LEU A 179 11.06 -7.89 7.19
N SER A 180 11.90 -6.92 7.59
CA SER A 180 11.56 -5.89 8.57
C SER A 180 11.70 -4.50 7.95
N MET A 181 10.59 -3.80 7.85
CA MET A 181 10.48 -2.53 7.14
C MET A 181 10.05 -1.43 8.12
N GLY A 182 10.82 -0.33 8.17
CA GLY A 182 10.41 0.87 8.88
C GLY A 182 9.30 1.61 8.14
N CYS A 183 8.41 2.24 8.87
CA CYS A 183 7.31 3.06 8.36
C CYS A 183 7.50 4.56 8.61
N GLY A 184 8.69 4.96 9.04
CA GLY A 184 9.02 6.36 9.34
C GLY A 184 8.20 6.94 10.48
N THR A 185 8.31 8.23 10.67
CA THR A 185 7.53 8.96 11.69
C THR A 185 6.04 8.92 11.43
N TRP A 186 5.61 8.77 10.18
CA TRP A 186 4.19 8.57 9.83
C TRP A 186 3.58 7.33 10.48
N GLY A 187 4.36 6.24 10.60
CA GLY A 187 3.95 5.00 11.24
C GLY A 187 4.46 4.88 12.69
N GLY A 188 4.96 5.97 13.29
CA GLY A 188 5.51 5.95 14.65
C GLY A 188 6.82 5.18 14.79
N ASN A 189 7.57 5.00 13.71
CA ASN A 189 8.84 4.28 13.70
C ASN A 189 10.03 5.26 13.69
N SER A 190 11.17 4.81 14.23
CA SER A 190 12.42 5.56 14.21
C SER A 190 13.21 5.44 12.89
N ILE A 191 12.83 4.52 12.01
CA ILE A 191 13.46 4.31 10.70
C ILE A 191 12.40 4.38 9.58
N SER A 192 12.82 4.87 8.42
CA SER A 192 11.98 5.03 7.23
C SER A 192 12.47 4.20 6.02
N GLU A 193 13.22 3.15 6.28
CA GLU A 193 13.84 2.32 5.25
C GLU A 193 13.77 0.83 5.58
N ASN A 194 14.21 0.01 4.66
CA ASN A 194 14.35 -1.43 4.85
C ASN A 194 15.48 -1.71 5.84
N LEU A 195 15.16 -2.44 6.91
CA LEU A 195 16.11 -2.72 7.97
C LEU A 195 17.33 -3.49 7.44
N SER A 196 18.53 -3.00 7.77
CA SER A 196 19.80 -3.63 7.39
C SER A 196 20.78 -3.62 8.57
N TYR A 197 21.94 -4.21 8.38
CA TYR A 197 22.99 -4.25 9.42
C TYR A 197 23.39 -2.86 9.92
N ARG A 198 23.25 -1.82 9.07
CA ARG A 198 23.60 -0.43 9.43
C ARG A 198 22.80 0.12 10.61
N HIS A 199 21.61 -0.43 10.85
CA HIS A 199 20.75 -0.03 11.98
C HIS A 199 21.18 -0.66 13.31
N PHE A 200 22.12 -1.62 13.28
CA PHE A 200 22.57 -2.36 14.47
C PHE A 200 24.01 -2.08 14.86
N ILE A 201 24.74 -1.25 14.10
CA ILE A 201 26.12 -0.90 14.37
C ILE A 201 26.22 0.51 14.90
N ASN A 202 27.21 0.75 15.75
CA ASN A 202 27.64 2.10 16.12
C ASN A 202 28.67 2.61 15.12
N VAL A 203 28.57 3.86 14.73
CA VAL A 203 29.48 4.53 13.80
C VAL A 203 30.23 5.63 14.54
N THR A 204 31.56 5.59 14.48
CA THR A 204 32.40 6.70 14.95
C THR A 204 32.76 7.57 13.75
N HIS A 205 32.43 8.84 13.82
CA HIS A 205 32.78 9.82 12.80
C HIS A 205 34.11 10.48 13.12
N LEU A 206 35.07 10.38 12.19
CA LEU A 206 36.29 11.16 12.23
C LEU A 206 36.11 12.40 11.35
N SER A 207 36.11 13.57 11.97
CA SER A 207 35.98 14.85 11.25
C SER A 207 37.32 15.59 11.27
N THR A 208 37.76 16.04 10.10
CA THR A 208 38.92 16.91 9.94
C THR A 208 38.49 18.23 9.32
N THR A 209 39.28 19.27 9.51
CA THR A 209 39.03 20.55 8.83
C THR A 209 39.22 20.41 7.33
N VAL A 210 38.33 21.02 6.59
CA VAL A 210 38.42 21.20 5.12
C VAL A 210 38.43 22.69 4.80
N GLU A 211 38.74 23.06 3.57
CA GLU A 211 38.59 24.44 3.11
C GLU A 211 37.14 24.91 3.28
N GLU A 212 36.98 26.14 3.79
CA GLU A 212 35.66 26.69 4.05
C GLU A 212 34.91 26.97 2.73
N ASP A 213 33.78 26.35 2.55
CA ASP A 213 32.81 26.60 1.46
C ASP A 213 31.52 27.12 2.09
N ARG A 214 31.54 28.43 2.44
CA ARG A 214 30.40 29.10 3.03
C ARG A 214 29.61 29.84 1.94
N PRO A 215 28.35 29.46 1.69
CA PRO A 215 27.48 30.21 0.80
C PRO A 215 27.24 31.62 1.37
N SER A 216 27.09 32.61 0.50
CA SER A 216 26.70 33.96 0.94
C SER A 216 25.26 34.01 1.41
N GLU A 217 24.91 34.98 2.26
CA GLU A 217 23.50 35.20 2.62
C GLU A 217 22.60 35.44 1.42
N GLU A 218 23.12 36.08 0.36
CA GLU A 218 22.40 36.32 -0.89
C GLU A 218 22.11 35.00 -1.62
N ASP A 219 23.05 34.06 -1.64
CA ASP A 219 22.83 32.74 -2.23
C ASP A 219 21.77 31.95 -1.48
N LEU A 220 21.74 32.08 -0.16
CA LEU A 220 20.79 31.35 0.70
C LEU A 220 19.39 32.00 0.71
N PHE A 221 19.33 33.31 0.81
CA PHE A 221 18.09 34.04 1.13
C PHE A 221 17.64 35.01 0.05
N GLY A 222 18.44 35.26 -0.99
CA GLY A 222 18.17 36.21 -2.06
C GLY A 222 16.77 36.03 -2.69
N PRO A 223 16.35 34.83 -3.10
CA PRO A 223 15.03 34.59 -3.64
C PRO A 223 13.90 34.86 -2.64
N TYR A 224 14.12 34.62 -1.34
CA TYR A 224 13.18 34.94 -0.30
C TYR A 224 13.07 36.45 -0.09
N TRP A 225 14.20 37.14 0.02
CA TRP A 225 14.23 38.60 0.19
C TRP A 225 13.65 39.35 -1.01
N ALA A 226 13.89 38.84 -2.22
CA ALA A 226 13.28 39.41 -3.43
C ALA A 226 11.75 39.36 -3.41
N LYS A 227 11.18 38.35 -2.74
CA LYS A 227 9.74 38.15 -2.66
C LYS A 227 9.10 38.85 -1.46
N TYR A 228 9.78 38.86 -0.31
CA TYR A 228 9.19 39.28 0.97
C TYR A 228 9.90 40.46 1.64
N GLY A 229 10.98 40.95 1.06
CA GLY A 229 11.85 41.97 1.67
C GLY A 229 12.91 41.38 2.58
N LYS A 230 13.99 42.14 2.80
CA LYS A 230 15.11 41.80 3.70
C LYS A 230 14.79 42.19 5.13
#